data_fae98a0841f3a510bd74b9c525852a4d
#
_entry.id   fae98a0841f3a510bd74b9c525852a4d
#
_cell.length_a   1.000
_cell.length_b   1.000
_cell.length_c   1.000
_cell.angle_alpha   90.00
_cell.angle_beta   90.00
_cell.angle_gamma   90.00
#
_symmetry.space_group_name_H-M   'P 1'
#
loop_
_entity.id
_entity.type
_entity.pdbx_description
1 polymer ?
#
loop_
_entity_poly.entity_id
_entity_poly.type
_entity_poly.pdbx_seq_one_letter_code
_entity_poly.pdbx_strand_id
1 'polypeptide(L)'
;MIQKHDIQTEARNRRVLMVAYPGVHQLDVIGPLEILATTQFFIGDGDLPYDLKIVAVQAGPVKASSGLTITAETSFADVMKHDDEIDTLMVAGGHGSSSQLKNPKLLEFMQTMAPRARRIVSICTGALILAEAGLLKNKRASTHWFWCPIMENEYPDVTVDHEAIYVRDGNVWTSAGVTSGMDLALALVEMDWGHKVALEVARFSVMYMMRPGGQSQFSAHLLAQRAEDPAINDALSFILENPADPLTVTSLAAHAMMSERTFARRFKDETGVTPAAYVETARVQAARVVLETTDHTIDQVALETGFQSAERMRRAFHRHVGISAGEYRDRFRMTADPGARPRAGPG
;
A
#
# COMPACT_ATOMS: atom_id res chain seq x y z
N MET A 1 -25.97 14.61 0.33
CA MET A 1 -25.48 15.55 -0.69
C MET A 1 -23.96 15.41 -0.70
N ILE A 2 -23.33 15.06 -1.85
CA ILE A 2 -21.88 14.93 -1.97
C ILE A 2 -21.30 16.34 -1.94
N GLN A 3 -20.36 16.61 -1.03
CA GLN A 3 -19.71 17.91 -0.92
C GLN A 3 -18.57 18.00 -1.95
N LYS A 4 -18.73 18.84 -2.96
CA LYS A 4 -17.68 19.13 -3.94
C LYS A 4 -16.72 20.18 -3.38
N HIS A 5 -15.43 20.02 -3.69
CA HIS A 5 -14.37 20.94 -3.28
C HIS A 5 -13.95 21.78 -4.48
N ASP A 6 -14.04 23.12 -4.33
CA ASP A 6 -13.45 24.07 -5.28
C ASP A 6 -11.92 24.05 -5.14
N ILE A 7 -11.26 23.23 -5.93
CA ILE A 7 -9.80 23.19 -6.00
C ILE A 7 -9.41 24.07 -7.20
N GLN A 8 -8.87 25.26 -6.91
CA GLN A 8 -8.26 26.15 -7.92
C GLN A 8 -6.90 25.60 -8.41
N THR A 9 -6.87 24.36 -8.82
CA THR A 9 -5.74 23.81 -9.58
C THR A 9 -6.20 23.79 -11.03
N GLU A 10 -5.36 24.23 -11.96
CA GLU A 10 -5.61 24.03 -13.39
C GLU A 10 -5.98 22.55 -13.57
N ALA A 11 -7.26 22.27 -13.75
CA ALA A 11 -7.81 20.94 -13.86
C ALA A 11 -7.34 20.34 -15.19
N ARG A 12 -6.12 19.84 -15.19
CA ARG A 12 -5.62 19.05 -16.32
C ARG A 12 -6.20 17.66 -16.19
N ASN A 13 -6.93 17.24 -17.20
CA ASN A 13 -7.34 15.85 -17.40
C ASN A 13 -6.08 14.95 -17.41
N ARG A 14 -5.79 14.31 -16.26
CA ARG A 14 -4.55 13.53 -16.06
C ARG A 14 -4.70 12.19 -16.76
N ARG A 15 -4.01 12.00 -17.88
CA ARG A 15 -4.06 10.74 -18.61
C ARG A 15 -3.34 9.63 -17.83
N VAL A 16 -4.08 8.55 -17.55
CA VAL A 16 -3.60 7.34 -16.87
C VAL A 16 -3.68 6.16 -17.84
N LEU A 17 -2.55 5.55 -18.12
CA LEU A 17 -2.48 4.33 -18.93
C LEU A 17 -2.24 3.14 -18.01
N MET A 18 -3.20 2.21 -17.95
CA MET A 18 -3.10 0.95 -17.23
C MET A 18 -2.75 -0.18 -18.19
N VAL A 19 -1.54 -0.67 -18.10
CA VAL A 19 -1.04 -1.79 -18.91
C VAL A 19 -1.61 -3.10 -18.41
N ALA A 20 -2.35 -3.79 -19.30
CA ALA A 20 -2.92 -5.10 -19.06
C ALA A 20 -2.43 -6.12 -20.10
N TYR A 21 -2.45 -7.40 -19.74
CA TYR A 21 -1.96 -8.51 -20.56
C TYR A 21 -2.68 -9.81 -20.17
N PRO A 22 -2.67 -10.86 -21.01
CA PRO A 22 -3.28 -12.14 -20.67
C PRO A 22 -2.74 -12.73 -19.36
N GLY A 23 -3.65 -13.12 -18.46
CA GLY A 23 -3.31 -13.61 -17.11
C GLY A 23 -3.04 -12.51 -16.09
N VAL A 24 -3.37 -11.24 -16.40
CA VAL A 24 -3.35 -10.13 -15.43
C VAL A 24 -4.29 -10.41 -14.26
N HIS A 25 -3.94 -9.97 -13.07
CA HIS A 25 -4.85 -10.02 -11.92
C HIS A 25 -5.87 -8.89 -12.03
N GLN A 26 -7.14 -9.23 -12.15
CA GLN A 26 -8.20 -8.28 -12.48
C GLN A 26 -8.32 -7.14 -11.46
N LEU A 27 -8.22 -7.45 -10.15
CA LEU A 27 -8.30 -6.43 -9.11
C LEU A 27 -7.12 -5.46 -9.14
N ASP A 28 -5.94 -5.90 -9.63
CA ASP A 28 -4.78 -5.03 -9.81
C ASP A 28 -4.98 -3.99 -10.93
N VAL A 29 -5.91 -4.27 -11.86
CA VAL A 29 -6.32 -3.34 -12.92
C VAL A 29 -7.45 -2.44 -12.44
N ILE A 30 -8.56 -3.06 -12.05
CA ILE A 30 -9.83 -2.35 -11.81
C ILE A 30 -9.80 -1.59 -10.48
N GLY A 31 -9.24 -2.18 -9.42
CA GLY A 31 -9.23 -1.56 -8.08
C GLY A 31 -8.60 -0.15 -8.08
N PRO A 32 -7.36 0.03 -8.53
CA PRO A 32 -6.75 1.36 -8.62
C PRO A 32 -7.50 2.31 -9.55
N LEU A 33 -8.00 1.82 -10.69
CA LEU A 33 -8.74 2.66 -11.64
C LEU A 33 -10.07 3.15 -11.06
N GLU A 34 -10.80 2.33 -10.31
CA GLU A 34 -12.04 2.73 -9.62
C GLU A 34 -11.78 3.81 -8.56
N ILE A 35 -10.69 3.72 -7.80
CA ILE A 35 -10.31 4.75 -6.84
C ILE A 35 -10.04 6.09 -7.56
N LEU A 36 -9.30 6.05 -8.66
CA LEU A 36 -9.02 7.25 -9.46
C LEU A 36 -10.31 7.80 -10.10
N ALA A 37 -11.17 6.95 -10.66
CA ALA A 37 -12.44 7.33 -11.27
C ALA A 37 -13.40 7.98 -10.26
N THR A 38 -13.45 7.44 -9.03
CA THR A 38 -14.30 7.94 -7.94
C THR A 38 -14.01 9.41 -7.58
N THR A 39 -12.79 9.88 -7.84
CA THR A 39 -12.36 11.25 -7.57
C THR A 39 -13.25 12.30 -8.25
N GLN A 40 -13.83 12.00 -9.43
CA GLN A 40 -14.73 12.89 -10.17
C GLN A 40 -15.94 13.37 -9.36
N PHE A 41 -16.40 12.60 -8.39
CA PHE A 41 -17.56 12.97 -7.59
C PHE A 41 -17.27 14.06 -6.55
N PHE A 42 -16.00 14.31 -6.24
CA PHE A 42 -15.55 15.19 -5.17
C PHE A 42 -14.81 16.45 -5.66
N ILE A 43 -14.48 16.51 -6.93
CA ILE A 43 -13.90 17.69 -7.58
C ILE A 43 -15.02 18.48 -8.26
N GLY A 44 -14.83 19.80 -8.38
CA GLY A 44 -15.80 20.71 -8.98
C GLY A 44 -16.26 20.30 -10.40
N ASP A 45 -17.30 20.97 -10.91
CA ASP A 45 -17.79 20.70 -12.26
C ASP A 45 -16.76 21.16 -13.30
N GLY A 46 -16.33 20.27 -14.16
CA GLY A 46 -15.30 20.50 -15.17
C GLY A 46 -14.90 19.21 -15.88
N ASP A 47 -13.72 19.22 -16.46
CA ASP A 47 -13.11 18.04 -17.09
C ASP A 47 -12.89 16.91 -16.05
N LEU A 48 -12.90 15.66 -16.55
CA LEU A 48 -12.60 14.51 -15.70
C LEU A 48 -11.21 14.67 -15.06
N PRO A 49 -11.07 14.42 -13.73
CA PRO A 49 -9.79 14.54 -13.03
C PRO A 49 -8.73 13.60 -13.61
N TYR A 50 -9.16 12.43 -14.10
CA TYR A 50 -8.33 11.42 -14.72
C TYR A 50 -8.98 10.90 -16.01
N ASP A 51 -8.22 10.86 -17.12
CA ASP A 51 -8.53 10.13 -18.35
C ASP A 51 -7.93 8.72 -18.25
N LEU A 52 -8.77 7.75 -17.89
CA LEU A 52 -8.36 6.38 -17.60
C LEU A 52 -8.44 5.53 -18.85
N LYS A 53 -7.36 4.87 -19.24
CA LYS A 53 -7.29 3.97 -20.40
C LYS A 53 -6.62 2.65 -20.04
N ILE A 54 -7.25 1.55 -20.36
CA ILE A 54 -6.61 0.22 -20.33
C ILE A 54 -5.95 -0.02 -21.68
N VAL A 55 -4.66 -0.33 -21.65
CA VAL A 55 -3.84 -0.54 -22.85
C VAL A 55 -3.20 -1.93 -22.84
N ALA A 56 -3.08 -2.55 -24.02
CA ALA A 56 -2.47 -3.86 -24.19
C ALA A 56 -1.69 -3.94 -25.51
N VAL A 57 -1.02 -5.08 -25.78
CA VAL A 57 -0.34 -5.30 -27.06
C VAL A 57 -1.28 -5.08 -28.25
N GLN A 58 -2.56 -5.46 -28.09
CA GLN A 58 -3.63 -5.24 -29.06
C GLN A 58 -4.87 -4.73 -28.31
N ALA A 59 -5.61 -3.81 -28.91
CA ALA A 59 -6.92 -3.42 -28.42
C ALA A 59 -7.89 -4.60 -28.47
N GLY A 60 -8.83 -4.64 -27.50
CA GLY A 60 -9.83 -5.69 -27.42
C GLY A 60 -9.76 -6.51 -26.13
N PRO A 61 -10.32 -7.73 -26.13
CA PRO A 61 -10.48 -8.53 -24.92
C PRO A 61 -9.14 -9.06 -24.38
N VAL A 62 -8.92 -8.86 -23.10
CA VAL A 62 -7.77 -9.39 -22.33
C VAL A 62 -8.32 -10.33 -21.26
N LYS A 63 -7.95 -11.60 -21.32
CA LYS A 63 -8.38 -12.60 -20.35
C LYS A 63 -7.56 -12.52 -19.08
N ALA A 64 -8.20 -12.20 -17.96
CA ALA A 64 -7.56 -12.13 -16.64
C ALA A 64 -7.32 -13.53 -16.05
N SER A 65 -6.50 -13.62 -15.01
CA SER A 65 -6.20 -14.88 -14.28
C SER A 65 -7.44 -15.50 -13.62
N SER A 66 -8.43 -14.70 -13.28
CA SER A 66 -9.75 -15.15 -12.78
C SER A 66 -10.63 -15.83 -13.81
N GLY A 67 -10.26 -15.80 -15.11
CA GLY A 67 -11.07 -16.26 -16.23
C GLY A 67 -12.07 -15.22 -16.76
N LEU A 68 -12.24 -14.09 -16.08
CA LEU A 68 -13.02 -12.95 -16.59
C LEU A 68 -12.26 -12.21 -17.68
N THR A 69 -12.97 -11.42 -18.46
CA THR A 69 -12.37 -10.62 -19.54
C THR A 69 -12.51 -9.14 -19.23
N ILE A 70 -11.42 -8.40 -19.37
CA ILE A 70 -11.39 -6.94 -19.38
C ILE A 70 -11.10 -6.49 -20.82
N THR A 71 -11.50 -5.27 -21.18
CA THR A 71 -11.27 -4.76 -22.53
C THR A 71 -10.17 -3.71 -22.50
N ALA A 72 -9.11 -3.91 -23.27
CA ALA A 72 -8.14 -2.87 -23.57
C ALA A 72 -8.70 -1.96 -24.67
N GLU A 73 -8.78 -0.67 -24.40
CA GLU A 73 -9.39 0.32 -25.29
C GLU A 73 -8.49 0.67 -26.47
N THR A 74 -7.17 0.54 -26.28
CA THR A 74 -6.19 0.89 -27.31
C THR A 74 -4.98 -0.05 -27.27
N SER A 75 -4.23 -0.10 -28.38
CA SER A 75 -3.01 -0.90 -28.46
C SER A 75 -1.77 -0.09 -28.07
N PHE A 76 -0.69 -0.80 -27.67
CA PHE A 76 0.63 -0.16 -27.45
C PHE A 76 1.08 0.62 -28.68
N ALA A 77 0.93 0.03 -29.86
CA ALA A 77 1.33 0.66 -31.13
C ALA A 77 0.57 1.96 -31.40
N ASP A 78 -0.72 2.02 -31.07
CA ASP A 78 -1.52 3.23 -31.27
C ASP A 78 -1.14 4.33 -30.25
N VAL A 79 -0.92 3.96 -28.98
CA VAL A 79 -0.44 4.93 -27.97
C VAL A 79 0.93 5.52 -28.37
N MET A 80 1.85 4.69 -28.87
CA MET A 80 3.19 5.16 -29.27
C MET A 80 3.20 6.10 -30.49
N LYS A 81 2.16 6.07 -31.34
CA LYS A 81 2.04 6.96 -32.50
C LYS A 81 1.73 8.41 -32.12
N HIS A 82 1.11 8.62 -30.97
CA HIS A 82 0.70 9.95 -30.51
C HIS A 82 1.72 10.51 -29.52
N ASP A 83 1.92 11.81 -29.56
CA ASP A 83 2.85 12.51 -28.65
C ASP A 83 2.12 13.14 -27.46
N ASP A 84 1.08 12.47 -27.01
CA ASP A 84 0.27 12.92 -25.86
C ASP A 84 1.05 12.80 -24.55
N GLU A 85 0.93 13.80 -23.70
CA GLU A 85 1.46 13.74 -22.34
C GLU A 85 0.78 12.63 -21.53
N ILE A 86 1.57 11.85 -20.81
CA ILE A 86 1.11 10.84 -19.89
C ILE A 86 1.36 11.33 -18.47
N ASP A 87 0.31 11.39 -17.68
CA ASP A 87 0.47 11.69 -16.26
C ASP A 87 0.97 10.46 -15.51
N THR A 88 0.30 9.33 -15.69
CA THR A 88 0.59 8.10 -14.95
C THR A 88 0.63 6.90 -15.89
N LEU A 89 1.78 6.22 -15.94
CA LEU A 89 1.93 4.92 -16.59
C LEU A 89 1.88 3.84 -15.52
N MET A 90 0.84 3.01 -15.54
CA MET A 90 0.62 1.92 -14.57
C MET A 90 0.78 0.57 -15.24
N VAL A 91 1.38 -0.40 -14.53
CA VAL A 91 1.41 -1.80 -14.95
C VAL A 91 0.86 -2.69 -13.84
N ALA A 92 -0.17 -3.47 -14.16
CA ALA A 92 -0.77 -4.42 -13.24
C ALA A 92 0.07 -5.69 -13.10
N GLY A 93 -0.14 -6.43 -12.00
CA GLY A 93 0.44 -7.75 -11.78
C GLY A 93 -0.51 -8.89 -12.18
N GLY A 94 -0.12 -10.11 -11.85
CA GLY A 94 -0.91 -11.32 -12.07
C GLY A 94 -0.05 -12.52 -12.45
N HIS A 95 -0.65 -13.69 -12.51
CA HIS A 95 0.05 -14.94 -12.87
C HIS A 95 0.69 -14.89 -14.27
N GLY A 96 0.14 -14.07 -15.18
CA GLY A 96 0.69 -13.86 -16.50
C GLY A 96 1.98 -13.08 -16.55
N SER A 97 2.38 -12.39 -15.47
CA SER A 97 3.57 -11.52 -15.45
C SER A 97 4.84 -12.25 -15.84
N SER A 98 5.05 -13.48 -15.38
CA SER A 98 6.25 -14.28 -15.72
C SER A 98 6.44 -14.47 -17.23
N SER A 99 5.35 -14.61 -18.00
CA SER A 99 5.42 -14.70 -19.45
C SER A 99 5.71 -13.34 -20.10
N GLN A 100 5.33 -12.26 -19.43
CA GLN A 100 5.54 -10.89 -19.92
C GLN A 100 6.98 -10.40 -19.75
N LEU A 101 7.75 -10.96 -18.84
CA LEU A 101 9.19 -10.65 -18.71
C LEU A 101 9.97 -10.94 -20.00
N LYS A 102 9.46 -11.83 -20.86
CA LYS A 102 10.03 -12.17 -22.16
C LYS A 102 9.25 -11.58 -23.35
N ASN A 103 8.30 -10.69 -23.10
CA ASN A 103 7.49 -10.07 -24.17
C ASN A 103 8.15 -8.76 -24.65
N PRO A 104 8.83 -8.77 -25.82
CA PRO A 104 9.59 -7.60 -26.26
C PRO A 104 8.69 -6.38 -26.51
N LYS A 105 7.44 -6.60 -26.98
CA LYS A 105 6.50 -5.49 -27.25
C LYS A 105 6.08 -4.77 -25.98
N LEU A 106 5.90 -5.52 -24.88
CA LEU A 106 5.55 -4.91 -23.59
C LEU A 106 6.75 -4.17 -23.00
N LEU A 107 7.93 -4.79 -23.01
CA LEU A 107 9.13 -4.16 -22.48
C LEU A 107 9.51 -2.90 -23.27
N GLU A 108 9.46 -2.95 -24.61
CA GLU A 108 9.66 -1.79 -25.49
C GLU A 108 8.66 -0.67 -25.19
N PHE A 109 7.37 -1.02 -25.02
CA PHE A 109 6.34 -0.05 -24.65
C PHE A 109 6.67 0.63 -23.32
N MET A 110 7.00 -0.15 -22.27
CA MET A 110 7.34 0.41 -20.95
C MET A 110 8.57 1.33 -21.03
N GLN A 111 9.64 0.89 -21.72
CA GLN A 111 10.87 1.67 -21.90
C GLN A 111 10.66 2.97 -22.67
N THR A 112 9.81 2.92 -23.70
CA THR A 112 9.51 4.08 -24.56
C THR A 112 8.59 5.09 -23.86
N MET A 113 7.60 4.60 -23.10
CA MET A 113 6.59 5.47 -22.50
C MET A 113 6.96 5.99 -21.12
N ALA A 114 7.81 5.28 -20.36
CA ALA A 114 8.23 5.68 -19.02
C ALA A 114 8.88 7.09 -18.96
N PRO A 115 9.79 7.47 -19.88
CA PRO A 115 10.36 8.84 -19.89
C PRO A 115 9.34 9.95 -20.19
N ARG A 116 8.19 9.61 -20.79
CA ARG A 116 7.10 10.54 -21.15
C ARG A 116 6.07 10.68 -20.04
N ALA A 117 6.12 9.83 -19.01
CA ALA A 117 5.19 9.83 -17.90
C ALA A 117 5.71 10.64 -16.72
N ARG A 118 4.86 11.47 -16.10
CA ARG A 118 5.18 12.18 -14.87
C ARG A 118 5.50 11.20 -13.75
N ARG A 119 4.80 10.06 -13.69
CA ARG A 119 5.06 8.98 -12.72
C ARG A 119 4.81 7.60 -13.34
N ILE A 120 5.55 6.63 -12.82
CA ILE A 120 5.49 5.22 -13.21
C ILE A 120 4.97 4.45 -12.00
N VAL A 121 4.00 3.57 -12.21
CA VAL A 121 3.34 2.82 -11.13
C VAL A 121 3.35 1.33 -11.45
N SER A 122 3.64 0.49 -10.47
CA SER A 122 3.42 -0.94 -10.58
C SER A 122 2.52 -1.46 -9.45
N ILE A 123 1.68 -2.40 -9.79
CA ILE A 123 0.80 -3.09 -8.86
C ILE A 123 1.24 -4.56 -8.81
N CYS A 124 1.48 -5.11 -7.61
CA CYS A 124 1.83 -6.53 -7.41
C CYS A 124 3.08 -6.94 -8.20
N THR A 125 2.99 -8.04 -8.95
CA THR A 125 4.08 -8.54 -9.82
C THR A 125 4.36 -7.67 -11.05
N GLY A 126 3.62 -6.59 -11.25
CA GLY A 126 3.97 -5.54 -12.22
C GLY A 126 5.34 -4.91 -11.93
N ALA A 127 5.80 -4.96 -10.67
CA ALA A 127 7.14 -4.52 -10.29
C ALA A 127 8.26 -5.35 -10.99
N LEU A 128 8.04 -6.64 -11.21
CA LEU A 128 8.98 -7.49 -11.96
C LEU A 128 9.09 -7.03 -13.43
N ILE A 129 7.97 -6.59 -14.03
CA ILE A 129 7.95 -6.04 -15.39
C ILE A 129 8.75 -4.74 -15.46
N LEU A 130 8.59 -3.86 -14.44
CA LEU A 130 9.40 -2.64 -14.33
C LEU A 130 10.88 -2.94 -14.14
N ALA A 131 11.21 -3.95 -13.32
CA ALA A 131 12.60 -4.37 -13.10
C ALA A 131 13.23 -4.90 -14.40
N GLU A 132 12.55 -5.79 -15.14
CA GLU A 132 12.98 -6.33 -16.42
C GLU A 132 13.14 -5.25 -17.48
N ALA A 133 12.27 -4.23 -17.49
CA ALA A 133 12.41 -3.07 -18.35
C ALA A 133 13.55 -2.10 -17.92
N GLY A 134 14.26 -2.39 -16.82
CA GLY A 134 15.36 -1.57 -16.30
C GLY A 134 14.91 -0.30 -15.55
N LEU A 135 13.62 -0.14 -15.28
CA LEU A 135 13.02 1.06 -14.68
C LEU A 135 13.16 1.12 -13.14
N LEU A 136 13.58 0.02 -12.51
CA LEU A 136 13.80 -0.06 -11.05
C LEU A 136 15.29 -0.08 -10.66
N LYS A 137 16.20 0.10 -11.59
CA LYS A 137 17.65 0.10 -11.30
C LYS A 137 18.01 1.16 -10.26
N ASN A 138 18.69 0.72 -9.18
CA ASN A 138 19.09 1.55 -8.03
C ASN A 138 17.91 2.22 -7.31
N LYS A 139 16.72 1.60 -7.34
CA LYS A 139 15.52 2.10 -6.66
C LYS A 139 15.08 1.15 -5.55
N ARG A 140 14.41 1.73 -4.54
CA ARG A 140 13.63 0.99 -3.56
C ARG A 140 12.27 0.67 -4.16
N ALA A 141 11.82 -0.59 -4.03
CA ALA A 141 10.56 -1.05 -4.58
C ALA A 141 9.88 -2.07 -3.67
N SER A 142 8.57 -2.18 -3.77
CA SER A 142 7.77 -3.25 -3.17
C SER A 142 7.11 -4.06 -4.28
N THR A 143 6.88 -5.33 -4.02
CA THR A 143 6.09 -6.24 -4.84
C THR A 143 5.25 -7.13 -3.92
N HIS A 144 4.45 -8.02 -4.47
CA HIS A 144 3.72 -8.99 -3.66
C HIS A 144 4.72 -9.86 -2.86
N TRP A 145 4.47 -10.03 -1.55
CA TRP A 145 5.37 -10.69 -0.60
C TRP A 145 5.95 -12.02 -1.10
N PHE A 146 5.15 -12.81 -1.79
CA PHE A 146 5.57 -14.11 -2.33
C PHE A 146 6.69 -13.97 -3.37
N TRP A 147 6.77 -12.82 -4.05
CA TRP A 147 7.72 -12.56 -5.13
C TRP A 147 8.93 -11.73 -4.68
N CYS A 148 8.95 -11.22 -3.45
CA CYS A 148 10.09 -10.45 -2.93
C CYS A 148 11.43 -11.22 -3.02
N PRO A 149 11.53 -12.50 -2.58
CA PRO A 149 12.79 -13.24 -2.68
C PRO A 149 13.26 -13.45 -4.13
N ILE A 150 12.31 -13.63 -5.05
CA ILE A 150 12.62 -13.80 -6.48
C ILE A 150 13.14 -12.48 -7.04
N MET A 151 12.49 -11.37 -6.70
CA MET A 151 12.89 -10.04 -7.15
C MET A 151 14.29 -9.66 -6.66
N GLU A 152 14.62 -9.96 -5.41
CA GLU A 152 15.99 -9.74 -4.87
C GLU A 152 17.06 -10.56 -5.60
N ASN A 153 16.75 -11.83 -5.88
CA ASN A 153 17.71 -12.72 -6.53
C ASN A 153 17.95 -12.36 -8.01
N GLU A 154 16.88 -12.07 -8.73
CA GLU A 154 16.94 -11.82 -10.18
C GLU A 154 17.34 -10.37 -10.52
N TYR A 155 17.08 -9.42 -9.63
CA TYR A 155 17.34 -7.99 -9.84
C TYR A 155 18.13 -7.37 -8.66
N PRO A 156 19.43 -7.73 -8.50
CA PRO A 156 20.23 -7.30 -7.34
C PRO A 156 20.45 -5.78 -7.25
N ASP A 157 20.21 -5.04 -8.33
CA ASP A 157 20.26 -3.57 -8.35
C ASP A 157 18.98 -2.91 -7.77
N VAL A 158 17.97 -3.70 -7.34
CA VAL A 158 16.73 -3.21 -6.74
C VAL A 158 16.76 -3.46 -5.23
N THR A 159 16.49 -2.42 -4.45
CA THR A 159 16.32 -2.57 -3.00
C THR A 159 14.87 -2.96 -2.70
N VAL A 160 14.62 -4.24 -2.45
CA VAL A 160 13.26 -4.75 -2.21
C VAL A 160 12.83 -4.48 -0.77
N ASP A 161 11.66 -3.85 -0.60
CA ASP A 161 11.02 -3.68 0.70
C ASP A 161 9.93 -4.75 0.89
N HIS A 162 10.21 -5.72 1.75
CA HIS A 162 9.33 -6.87 2.02
C HIS A 162 8.09 -6.51 2.85
N GLU A 163 8.17 -5.44 3.63
CA GLU A 163 7.10 -5.07 4.55
C GLU A 163 6.11 -4.10 3.92
N ALA A 164 6.60 -3.13 3.15
CA ALA A 164 5.79 -2.03 2.65
C ALA A 164 4.67 -2.51 1.70
N ILE A 165 3.44 -2.05 1.95
CA ILE A 165 2.33 -2.27 1.01
C ILE A 165 2.45 -1.42 -0.24
N TYR A 166 3.12 -0.26 -0.18
CA TYR A 166 3.62 0.48 -1.34
C TYR A 166 4.83 1.33 -0.98
N VAL A 167 5.66 1.60 -1.97
CA VAL A 167 6.90 2.38 -1.88
C VAL A 167 6.87 3.46 -2.96
N ARG A 168 7.36 4.65 -2.61
CA ARG A 168 7.69 5.71 -3.55
C ARG A 168 9.20 5.94 -3.56
N ASP A 169 9.79 5.93 -4.75
CA ASP A 169 11.18 6.32 -4.99
C ASP A 169 11.26 7.24 -6.22
N GLY A 170 11.38 8.54 -5.95
CA GLY A 170 11.31 9.56 -6.97
C GLY A 170 9.94 9.62 -7.66
N ASN A 171 9.92 9.37 -8.96
CA ASN A 171 8.70 9.29 -9.77
C ASN A 171 8.18 7.85 -9.95
N VAL A 172 8.84 6.85 -9.36
CA VAL A 172 8.42 5.45 -9.41
C VAL A 172 7.67 5.08 -8.13
N TRP A 173 6.52 4.43 -8.30
CA TRP A 173 5.66 3.95 -7.22
C TRP A 173 5.39 2.46 -7.43
N THR A 174 5.56 1.66 -6.41
CA THR A 174 5.35 0.21 -6.48
C THR A 174 4.52 -0.26 -5.31
N SER A 175 3.56 -1.15 -5.52
CA SER A 175 2.74 -1.70 -4.44
C SER A 175 2.73 -3.22 -4.42
N ALA A 176 2.41 -3.78 -3.25
CA ALA A 176 2.26 -5.21 -3.02
C ALA A 176 1.07 -5.83 -3.79
N GLY A 177 0.18 -4.99 -4.32
CA GLY A 177 -0.93 -5.44 -5.16
C GLY A 177 -2.20 -5.77 -4.39
N VAL A 178 -3.18 -6.29 -5.14
CA VAL A 178 -4.53 -6.58 -4.64
C VAL A 178 -5.12 -5.32 -3.98
N THR A 179 -5.50 -5.39 -2.70
CA THR A 179 -6.05 -4.22 -1.99
C THR A 179 -5.06 -3.08 -1.80
N SER A 180 -3.75 -3.37 -1.69
CA SER A 180 -2.74 -2.32 -1.55
C SER A 180 -2.53 -1.48 -2.82
N GLY A 181 -2.98 -1.98 -3.98
CA GLY A 181 -3.08 -1.17 -5.19
C GLY A 181 -4.10 -0.04 -5.07
N MET A 182 -5.19 -0.28 -4.32
CA MET A 182 -6.19 0.75 -4.02
C MET A 182 -5.64 1.79 -3.03
N ASP A 183 -4.87 1.35 -2.00
CA ASP A 183 -4.20 2.27 -1.07
C ASP A 183 -3.18 3.16 -1.80
N LEU A 184 -2.42 2.58 -2.72
CA LEU A 184 -1.52 3.34 -3.58
C LEU A 184 -2.30 4.37 -4.41
N ALA A 185 -3.42 3.99 -5.02
CA ALA A 185 -4.25 4.91 -5.81
C ALA A 185 -4.80 6.06 -4.94
N LEU A 186 -5.21 5.79 -3.69
CA LEU A 186 -5.58 6.85 -2.74
C LEU A 186 -4.42 7.79 -2.44
N ALA A 187 -3.20 7.28 -2.27
CA ALA A 187 -2.01 8.12 -2.08
C ALA A 187 -1.72 8.99 -3.32
N LEU A 188 -2.00 8.49 -4.53
CA LEU A 188 -1.92 9.29 -5.75
C LEU A 188 -2.99 10.38 -5.79
N VAL A 189 -4.24 10.07 -5.40
CA VAL A 189 -5.32 11.07 -5.27
C VAL A 189 -4.95 12.12 -4.24
N GLU A 190 -4.40 11.73 -3.08
CA GLU A 190 -3.96 12.66 -2.05
C GLU A 190 -2.88 13.63 -2.56
N MET A 191 -1.91 13.13 -3.31
CA MET A 191 -0.86 13.94 -3.90
C MET A 191 -1.38 14.90 -4.98
N ASP A 192 -2.36 14.47 -5.78
CA ASP A 192 -2.88 15.24 -6.91
C ASP A 192 -3.97 16.24 -6.50
N TRP A 193 -4.80 15.90 -5.52
CA TRP A 193 -6.03 16.62 -5.16
C TRP A 193 -6.14 16.96 -3.67
N GLY A 194 -5.14 16.55 -2.89
CA GLY A 194 -5.06 16.81 -1.45
C GLY A 194 -5.79 15.78 -0.59
N HIS A 195 -5.43 15.79 0.71
CA HIS A 195 -5.90 14.84 1.71
C HIS A 195 -7.42 14.78 1.82
N LYS A 196 -8.09 15.92 1.75
CA LYS A 196 -9.56 16.01 1.92
C LYS A 196 -10.32 15.25 0.83
N VAL A 197 -9.87 15.37 -0.44
CA VAL A 197 -10.47 14.61 -1.55
C VAL A 197 -10.19 13.12 -1.39
N ALA A 198 -8.94 12.74 -1.07
CA ALA A 198 -8.58 11.34 -0.86
C ALA A 198 -9.43 10.69 0.25
N LEU A 199 -9.69 11.41 1.34
CA LEU A 199 -10.54 10.95 2.44
C LEU A 199 -11.99 10.71 1.99
N GLU A 200 -12.58 11.63 1.20
CA GLU A 200 -13.94 11.45 0.69
C GLU A 200 -14.03 10.29 -0.32
N VAL A 201 -13.00 10.10 -1.17
CA VAL A 201 -12.90 8.93 -2.06
C VAL A 201 -12.83 7.63 -1.25
N ALA A 202 -12.01 7.58 -0.19
CA ALA A 202 -11.91 6.42 0.69
C ALA A 202 -13.24 6.09 1.37
N ARG A 203 -13.95 7.11 1.89
CA ARG A 203 -15.28 6.95 2.52
C ARG A 203 -16.32 6.44 1.52
N PHE A 204 -16.35 7.00 0.32
CA PHE A 204 -17.29 6.58 -0.73
C PHE A 204 -17.03 5.13 -1.16
N SER A 205 -15.76 4.74 -1.22
CA SER A 205 -15.34 3.37 -1.55
C SER A 205 -15.51 2.40 -0.35
N VAL A 206 -16.11 2.87 0.76
CA VAL A 206 -16.32 2.09 2.00
C VAL A 206 -15.02 1.46 2.52
N MET A 207 -13.90 2.13 2.32
CA MET A 207 -12.63 1.68 2.87
C MET A 207 -12.58 2.00 4.37
N TYR A 208 -12.30 0.96 5.17
CA TYR A 208 -12.26 1.10 6.63
C TYR A 208 -11.18 2.07 7.11
N MET A 209 -10.04 2.11 6.40
CA MET A 209 -8.89 2.94 6.73
C MET A 209 -8.03 3.18 5.48
N MET A 210 -7.47 4.39 5.35
CA MET A 210 -6.39 4.66 4.41
C MET A 210 -5.08 4.10 4.99
N ARG A 211 -4.52 3.09 4.35
CA ARG A 211 -3.28 2.47 4.82
C ARG A 211 -2.05 3.22 4.29
N PRO A 212 -1.08 3.60 5.15
CA PRO A 212 0.18 4.16 4.69
C PRO A 212 1.06 3.10 4.04
N GLY A 213 1.89 3.50 3.07
CA GLY A 213 2.75 2.59 2.33
C GLY A 213 3.67 1.71 3.18
N GLY A 214 4.16 2.22 4.29
CA GLY A 214 5.01 1.46 5.22
C GLY A 214 4.29 0.45 6.12
N GLN A 215 2.99 0.18 5.89
CA GLN A 215 2.30 -0.89 6.63
C GLN A 215 2.76 -2.25 6.13
N SER A 216 2.92 -3.22 7.05
CA SER A 216 3.24 -4.60 6.69
C SER A 216 2.18 -5.21 5.77
N GLN A 217 2.63 -5.94 4.76
CA GLN A 217 1.77 -6.71 3.85
C GLN A 217 1.00 -7.80 4.61
N PHE A 218 1.50 -8.21 5.78
CA PHE A 218 0.83 -9.14 6.68
C PHE A 218 0.28 -8.40 7.89
N SER A 219 -1.03 -8.48 8.08
CA SER A 219 -1.64 -8.07 9.33
C SER A 219 -1.34 -9.11 10.42
N ALA A 220 -0.91 -8.65 11.62
CA ALA A 220 -0.78 -9.53 12.78
C ALA A 220 -2.11 -10.26 13.07
N HIS A 221 -3.25 -9.60 12.85
CA HIS A 221 -4.58 -10.23 13.00
C HIS A 221 -4.82 -11.37 12.00
N LEU A 222 -4.37 -11.24 10.74
CA LEU A 222 -4.51 -12.34 9.77
C LEU A 222 -3.59 -13.52 10.09
N LEU A 223 -2.41 -13.27 10.63
CA LEU A 223 -1.52 -14.33 11.11
C LEU A 223 -2.15 -15.08 12.29
N ALA A 224 -2.78 -14.35 13.24
CA ALA A 224 -3.50 -14.96 14.35
C ALA A 224 -4.65 -15.88 13.87
N GLN A 225 -5.38 -15.49 12.83
CA GLN A 225 -6.48 -16.30 12.27
C GLN A 225 -6.00 -17.57 11.53
N ARG A 226 -4.72 -17.68 11.22
CA ARG A 226 -4.15 -18.76 10.40
C ARG A 226 -3.51 -19.87 11.23
N ALA A 227 -3.15 -19.63 12.49
CA ALA A 227 -2.48 -20.61 13.33
C ALA A 227 -3.38 -21.81 13.60
N GLU A 228 -2.90 -23.01 13.27
CA GLU A 228 -3.62 -24.27 13.47
C GLU A 228 -3.41 -24.83 14.88
N ASP A 229 -2.27 -24.53 15.54
CA ASP A 229 -2.00 -24.89 16.92
C ASP A 229 -2.84 -24.00 17.87
N PRO A 230 -3.81 -24.59 18.61
CA PRO A 230 -4.70 -23.81 19.50
C PRO A 230 -3.96 -23.00 20.56
N ALA A 231 -2.84 -23.51 21.10
CA ALA A 231 -2.06 -22.81 22.11
C ALA A 231 -1.28 -21.62 21.51
N ILE A 232 -0.84 -21.74 20.27
CA ILE A 232 -0.21 -20.62 19.54
C ILE A 232 -1.27 -19.60 19.15
N ASN A 233 -2.44 -20.04 18.69
CA ASN A 233 -3.54 -19.13 18.35
C ASN A 233 -4.01 -18.32 19.57
N ASP A 234 -4.14 -18.95 20.72
CA ASP A 234 -4.47 -18.29 21.99
C ASP A 234 -3.41 -17.25 22.38
N ALA A 235 -2.12 -17.61 22.27
CA ALA A 235 -1.02 -16.66 22.51
C ALA A 235 -1.02 -15.47 21.53
N LEU A 236 -1.34 -15.69 20.26
CA LEU A 236 -1.47 -14.63 19.25
C LEU A 236 -2.61 -13.67 19.59
N SER A 237 -3.76 -14.20 19.98
CA SER A 237 -4.92 -13.41 20.42
C SER A 237 -4.58 -12.59 21.67
N PHE A 238 -3.94 -13.26 22.66
CA PHE A 238 -3.50 -12.59 23.89
C PHE A 238 -2.56 -11.40 23.63
N ILE A 239 -1.60 -11.54 22.68
CA ILE A 239 -0.69 -10.46 22.30
C ILE A 239 -1.45 -9.28 21.71
N LEU A 240 -2.45 -9.52 20.85
CA LEU A 240 -3.21 -8.48 20.18
C LEU A 240 -4.13 -7.71 21.14
N GLU A 241 -4.70 -8.42 22.10
CA GLU A 241 -5.61 -7.84 23.10
C GLU A 241 -4.87 -7.11 24.22
N ASN A 242 -3.61 -7.48 24.51
CA ASN A 242 -2.85 -6.96 25.64
C ASN A 242 -1.46 -6.41 25.23
N PRO A 243 -1.36 -5.46 24.26
CA PRO A 243 -0.07 -4.99 23.75
C PRO A 243 0.78 -4.27 24.80
N ALA A 244 0.15 -3.72 25.86
CA ALA A 244 0.81 -3.02 26.95
C ALA A 244 1.54 -3.95 27.93
N ASP A 245 1.11 -5.22 28.00
CA ASP A 245 1.63 -6.18 28.95
C ASP A 245 3.12 -6.53 28.72
N PRO A 246 3.83 -7.08 29.73
CA PRO A 246 5.19 -7.56 29.56
C PRO A 246 5.22 -8.86 28.74
N LEU A 247 5.04 -8.74 27.43
CA LEU A 247 4.99 -9.83 26.46
C LEU A 247 6.39 -10.34 26.12
N THR A 248 7.02 -11.03 27.08
CA THR A 248 8.31 -11.70 26.90
C THR A 248 8.11 -13.13 26.36
N VAL A 249 9.15 -13.73 25.77
CA VAL A 249 9.10 -15.15 25.37
C VAL A 249 8.77 -16.03 26.55
N THR A 250 9.30 -15.72 27.74
CA THR A 250 9.03 -16.43 28.99
C THR A 250 7.56 -16.37 29.39
N SER A 251 6.96 -15.16 29.40
CA SER A 251 5.55 -14.99 29.78
C SER A 251 4.59 -15.64 28.77
N LEU A 252 4.89 -15.52 27.48
CA LEU A 252 4.08 -16.13 26.41
C LEU A 252 4.20 -17.67 26.39
N ALA A 253 5.38 -18.20 26.64
CA ALA A 253 5.58 -19.65 26.77
C ALA A 253 4.84 -20.21 27.98
N ALA A 254 4.84 -19.52 29.13
CA ALA A 254 4.07 -19.88 30.30
C ALA A 254 2.57 -19.82 30.01
N HIS A 255 2.07 -18.80 29.31
CA HIS A 255 0.68 -18.67 28.86
C HIS A 255 0.26 -19.88 27.99
N ALA A 256 1.11 -20.27 27.05
CA ALA A 256 0.89 -21.42 26.16
C ALA A 256 1.19 -22.77 26.83
N MET A 257 1.54 -22.81 28.13
CA MET A 257 1.95 -24.01 28.87
C MET A 257 3.07 -24.80 28.17
N MET A 258 4.04 -24.09 27.60
CA MET A 258 5.18 -24.65 26.87
C MET A 258 6.52 -24.20 27.48
N SER A 259 7.60 -24.96 27.20
CA SER A 259 8.95 -24.43 27.42
C SER A 259 9.24 -23.30 26.41
N GLU A 260 10.07 -22.32 26.77
CA GLU A 260 10.45 -21.20 25.88
C GLU A 260 10.95 -21.67 24.50
N ARG A 261 11.79 -22.71 24.48
CA ARG A 261 12.33 -23.30 23.25
C ARG A 261 11.21 -23.89 22.37
N THR A 262 10.27 -24.63 22.98
CA THR A 262 9.15 -25.26 22.27
C THR A 262 8.22 -24.17 21.70
N PHE A 263 7.88 -23.21 22.54
CA PHE A 263 7.02 -22.06 22.15
C PHE A 263 7.63 -21.29 21.00
N ALA A 264 8.88 -20.82 21.13
CA ALA A 264 9.52 -20.01 20.11
C ALA A 264 9.63 -20.74 18.76
N ARG A 265 9.90 -22.05 18.77
CA ARG A 265 9.95 -22.88 17.56
C ARG A 265 8.55 -22.99 16.92
N ARG A 266 7.55 -23.46 17.67
CA ARG A 266 6.17 -23.63 17.15
C ARG A 266 5.58 -22.32 16.68
N PHE A 267 5.78 -21.25 17.44
CA PHE A 267 5.32 -19.92 17.07
C PHE A 267 5.92 -19.49 15.72
N LYS A 268 7.22 -19.73 15.51
CA LYS A 268 7.87 -19.39 14.24
C LYS A 268 7.41 -20.31 13.10
N ASP A 269 7.21 -21.59 13.36
CA ASP A 269 6.72 -22.56 12.37
C ASP A 269 5.30 -22.17 11.90
N GLU A 270 4.42 -21.73 12.80
CA GLU A 270 3.04 -21.33 12.51
C GLU A 270 2.94 -19.94 11.87
N THR A 271 3.74 -18.98 12.34
CA THR A 271 3.60 -17.57 11.95
C THR A 271 4.64 -17.09 10.95
N GLY A 272 5.72 -17.83 10.75
CA GLY A 272 6.87 -17.43 9.94
C GLY A 272 7.81 -16.42 10.63
N VAL A 273 7.41 -15.84 11.78
CA VAL A 273 8.18 -14.80 12.49
C VAL A 273 8.47 -15.20 13.94
N THR A 274 9.43 -14.53 14.56
CA THR A 274 9.71 -14.79 16.00
C THR A 274 8.64 -14.14 16.89
N PRO A 275 8.40 -14.65 18.12
CA PRO A 275 7.48 -14.03 19.07
C PRO A 275 7.78 -12.55 19.32
N ALA A 276 9.06 -12.19 19.46
CA ALA A 276 9.47 -10.80 19.70
C ALA A 276 9.15 -9.86 18.52
N ALA A 277 9.36 -10.34 17.29
CA ALA A 277 9.01 -9.59 16.08
C ALA A 277 7.49 -9.39 15.96
N TYR A 278 6.72 -10.43 16.27
CA TYR A 278 5.25 -10.34 16.26
C TYR A 278 4.72 -9.35 17.31
N VAL A 279 5.24 -9.41 18.55
CA VAL A 279 4.90 -8.47 19.62
C VAL A 279 5.21 -7.02 19.20
N GLU A 280 6.36 -6.79 18.56
CA GLU A 280 6.71 -5.46 18.07
C GLU A 280 5.73 -4.98 17.02
N THR A 281 5.36 -5.84 16.05
CA THR A 281 4.35 -5.53 15.03
C THR A 281 2.98 -5.20 15.64
N ALA A 282 2.52 -6.01 16.60
CA ALA A 282 1.25 -5.78 17.30
C ALA A 282 1.25 -4.44 18.05
N ARG A 283 2.34 -4.10 18.74
CA ARG A 283 2.50 -2.82 19.42
C ARG A 283 2.51 -1.62 18.47
N VAL A 284 3.18 -1.73 17.32
CA VAL A 284 3.14 -0.69 16.29
C VAL A 284 1.71 -0.48 15.77
N GLN A 285 0.98 -1.55 15.54
CA GLN A 285 -0.43 -1.46 15.10
C GLN A 285 -1.31 -0.80 16.16
N ALA A 286 -1.17 -1.18 17.43
CA ALA A 286 -1.89 -0.55 18.55
C ALA A 286 -1.54 0.95 18.66
N ALA A 287 -0.26 1.30 18.56
CA ALA A 287 0.19 2.69 18.63
C ALA A 287 -0.37 3.55 17.49
N ARG A 288 -0.50 2.99 16.28
CA ARG A 288 -1.12 3.68 15.15
C ARG A 288 -2.57 4.05 15.46
N VAL A 289 -3.36 3.12 15.98
CA VAL A 289 -4.76 3.39 16.35
C VAL A 289 -4.83 4.52 17.37
N VAL A 290 -3.99 4.48 18.43
CA VAL A 290 -3.98 5.53 19.46
C VAL A 290 -3.54 6.88 18.89
N LEU A 291 -2.54 6.91 17.99
CA LEU A 291 -2.07 8.13 17.33
C LEU A 291 -3.13 8.78 16.43
N GLU A 292 -3.97 7.98 15.78
CA GLU A 292 -5.04 8.43 14.89
C GLU A 292 -6.28 8.92 15.64
N THR A 293 -6.56 8.32 16.80
CA THR A 293 -7.84 8.51 17.51
C THR A 293 -7.76 9.36 18.78
N THR A 294 -6.55 9.68 19.28
CA THR A 294 -6.37 10.41 20.54
C THR A 294 -5.38 11.57 20.43
N ASP A 295 -5.42 12.47 21.45
CA ASP A 295 -4.48 13.58 21.65
C ASP A 295 -3.31 13.22 22.55
N HIS A 296 -3.13 11.95 22.91
CA HIS A 296 -2.08 11.51 23.83
C HIS A 296 -0.70 11.91 23.31
N THR A 297 0.18 12.29 24.21
CA THR A 297 1.57 12.59 23.83
C THR A 297 2.27 11.34 23.31
N ILE A 298 3.35 11.50 22.55
CA ILE A 298 4.14 10.37 22.02
C ILE A 298 4.62 9.45 23.15
N ASP A 299 4.98 10.02 24.31
CA ASP A 299 5.38 9.25 25.50
C ASP A 299 4.21 8.45 26.09
N GLN A 300 3.02 9.05 26.18
CA GLN A 300 1.81 8.34 26.62
C GLN A 300 1.47 7.18 25.69
N VAL A 301 1.46 7.42 24.37
CA VAL A 301 1.22 6.35 23.38
C VAL A 301 2.23 5.20 23.54
N ALA A 302 3.52 5.53 23.72
CA ALA A 302 4.56 4.52 23.92
C ALA A 302 4.33 3.65 25.15
N LEU A 303 3.88 4.25 26.25
CA LEU A 303 3.55 3.53 27.48
C LEU A 303 2.30 2.66 27.32
N GLU A 304 1.20 3.22 26.80
CA GLU A 304 -0.07 2.54 26.60
C GLU A 304 0.01 1.36 25.64
N THR A 305 0.97 1.38 24.72
CA THR A 305 1.18 0.33 23.72
C THR A 305 2.38 -0.57 24.01
N GLY A 306 2.94 -0.48 25.23
CA GLY A 306 3.95 -1.41 25.73
C GLY A 306 5.37 -1.19 25.23
N PHE A 307 5.69 -0.07 24.59
CA PHE A 307 7.05 0.26 24.15
C PHE A 307 7.97 0.69 25.30
N GLN A 308 7.41 1.02 26.46
CA GLN A 308 8.13 1.48 27.65
C GLN A 308 8.88 2.82 27.46
N SER A 309 9.13 3.28 26.25
CA SER A 309 9.72 4.61 25.96
C SER A 309 9.43 5.05 24.53
N ALA A 310 9.30 6.38 24.33
CA ALA A 310 9.15 6.98 23.01
C ALA A 310 10.28 6.62 22.05
N GLU A 311 11.52 6.48 22.57
CA GLU A 311 12.68 6.12 21.74
C GLU A 311 12.58 4.68 21.17
N ARG A 312 12.10 3.72 21.97
CA ARG A 312 11.85 2.36 21.46
C ARG A 312 10.73 2.37 20.42
N MET A 313 9.64 3.08 20.68
CA MET A 313 8.55 3.26 19.72
C MET A 313 9.05 3.94 18.44
N ARG A 314 9.84 5.01 18.55
CA ARG A 314 10.43 5.70 17.39
C ARG A 314 11.22 4.73 16.48
N ARG A 315 12.09 3.89 17.07
CA ARG A 315 12.86 2.90 16.32
C ARG A 315 11.97 1.83 15.65
N ALA A 316 10.94 1.37 16.34
CA ALA A 316 9.98 0.43 15.79
C ALA A 316 9.19 1.07 14.63
N PHE A 317 8.70 2.32 14.80
CA PHE A 317 8.02 3.04 13.73
C PHE A 317 8.89 3.22 12.49
N HIS A 318 10.17 3.61 12.66
CA HIS A 318 11.08 3.71 11.51
C HIS A 318 11.29 2.36 10.80
N ARG A 319 11.35 1.23 11.54
CA ARG A 319 11.47 -0.11 10.92
C ARG A 319 10.21 -0.54 10.19
N HIS A 320 9.03 -0.36 10.82
CA HIS A 320 7.75 -0.91 10.32
C HIS A 320 6.94 0.07 9.47
N VAL A 321 7.16 1.37 9.61
CA VAL A 321 6.33 2.41 8.97
C VAL A 321 7.16 3.35 8.09
N GLY A 322 8.49 3.37 8.28
CA GLY A 322 9.40 4.20 7.50
C GLY A 322 9.45 5.67 7.91
N ILE A 323 8.60 6.10 8.86
CA ILE A 323 8.53 7.47 9.40
C ILE A 323 8.44 7.45 10.93
N SER A 324 8.62 8.59 11.58
CA SER A 324 8.44 8.69 13.04
C SER A 324 6.97 8.65 13.44
N ALA A 325 6.68 8.31 14.69
CA ALA A 325 5.34 8.33 15.26
C ALA A 325 4.68 9.74 15.21
N GLY A 326 5.48 10.79 15.35
CA GLY A 326 5.02 12.18 15.22
C GLY A 326 4.60 12.50 13.78
N GLU A 327 5.47 12.21 12.80
CA GLU A 327 5.16 12.38 11.37
C GLU A 327 3.97 11.52 10.95
N TYR A 328 3.82 10.32 11.54
CA TYR A 328 2.67 9.47 11.32
C TYR A 328 1.39 10.15 11.78
N ARG A 329 1.36 10.68 13.01
CA ARG A 329 0.21 11.42 13.55
C ARG A 329 -0.15 12.60 12.67
N ASP A 330 0.83 13.42 12.30
CA ASP A 330 0.59 14.62 11.48
C ASP A 330 -0.03 14.29 10.12
N ARG A 331 0.27 13.11 9.58
CA ARG A 331 -0.26 12.66 8.27
C ARG A 331 -1.63 12.00 8.36
N PHE A 332 -1.90 11.28 9.44
CA PHE A 332 -3.04 10.34 9.50
C PHE A 332 -4.05 10.67 10.58
N ARG A 333 -3.78 11.68 11.40
CA ARG A 333 -4.77 12.15 12.35
C ARG A 333 -5.98 12.68 11.59
N MET A 334 -7.16 12.12 11.88
CA MET A 334 -8.42 12.71 11.45
C MET A 334 -8.50 14.10 12.05
N THR A 335 -8.24 15.14 11.27
CA THR A 335 -8.34 16.53 11.71
C THR A 335 -9.79 16.77 12.11
N ALA A 336 -10.03 16.89 13.41
CA ALA A 336 -11.19 17.61 13.90
C ALA A 336 -11.15 18.99 13.24
N ASP A 337 -12.30 19.41 12.70
CA ASP A 337 -12.59 20.64 11.97
C ASP A 337 -11.63 21.81 12.26
N PRO A 338 -10.88 22.37 11.28
CA PRO A 338 -10.05 23.56 11.47
C PRO A 338 -10.83 24.83 11.83
N GLY A 339 -12.18 24.76 11.91
CA GLY A 339 -13.07 25.89 12.22
C GLY A 339 -13.32 26.16 13.70
N ALA A 340 -12.97 25.28 14.62
CA ALA A 340 -13.14 25.49 16.04
C ALA A 340 -11.99 26.33 16.64
N ARG A 341 -11.98 27.65 16.40
CA ARG A 341 -11.19 28.58 17.23
C ARG A 341 -11.68 28.47 18.68
N PRO A 342 -10.79 28.33 19.68
CA PRO A 342 -11.20 28.43 21.06
C PRO A 342 -11.82 29.83 21.27
N ARG A 343 -13.07 29.87 21.69
CA ARG A 343 -13.70 31.11 22.15
C ARG A 343 -12.87 31.61 23.32
N ALA A 344 -12.22 32.75 23.14
CA ALA A 344 -11.66 33.52 24.23
C ALA A 344 -12.80 33.80 25.21
N GLY A 345 -12.66 33.32 26.45
CA GLY A 345 -13.58 33.67 27.53
C GLY A 345 -13.55 35.17 27.78
N PRO A 346 -14.70 35.77 28.19
CA PRO A 346 -14.71 37.17 28.55
C PRO A 346 -13.90 37.37 29.83
N GLY A 347 -13.02 38.40 29.80
CA GLY A 347 -12.29 38.90 30.97
C GLY A 347 -13.21 39.56 32.00
#